data_854edae44ddd3ac4ce06177612387c6a
#
_entry.id   854edae44ddd3ac4ce06177612387c6a
#
_cell.length_a   1.000
_cell.length_b   1.000
_cell.length_c   1.000
_cell.angle_alpha   90.00
_cell.angle_beta   90.00
_cell.angle_gamma   90.00
#
_symmetry.space_group_name_H-M   'P 1'
#
loop_
_entity.id
_entity.type
_entity.pdbx_description
1 polymer ?
#
loop_
_entity_poly.entity_id
_entity_poly.type
_entity_poly.pdbx_seq_one_letter_code
_entity_poly.pdbx_strand_id
1 'polypeptide(L)'
;MTKYQRLERFAKMLAESARSKTYTVRFYSDDVSGDYTGTPLDDLADGREAAPLLTDTSPETADWSEEDPFTWYIRANALSLEDGTMNVLAVEGETGFDLSGETAPVYCFALSLMLKEWEDGAYIYNSWRTFSGGGYEPMAGDVAPDKSRRWLTWHPAFYGGKNSKGGMTSGAGLPPMPWTSANAAIPLARKITAYDALWTDCDQQYVLAQWRLRHWTLSNSGKLEGCTAYYSQYTLAAAETSVKRVLVTKAQG
;
A
#
# COMPACT_ATOMS: atom_id res chain seq x y z
N MET A 1 26.87 -0.64 -2.12
CA MET A 1 25.52 -0.26 -1.64
C MET A 1 24.49 -0.94 -2.54
N THR A 2 23.61 -1.75 -1.96
CA THR A 2 22.55 -2.45 -2.69
C THR A 2 21.47 -1.47 -3.20
N LYS A 3 20.60 -1.92 -4.11
CA LYS A 3 19.45 -1.11 -4.55
C LYS A 3 18.49 -0.82 -3.38
N TYR A 4 18.23 -1.80 -2.51
CA TYR A 4 17.46 -1.61 -1.29
C TYR A 4 18.02 -0.48 -0.41
N GLN A 5 19.32 -0.50 -0.14
CA GLN A 5 19.97 0.55 0.65
C GLN A 5 19.90 1.94 0.01
N ARG A 6 19.85 2.02 -1.34
CA ARG A 6 19.64 3.30 -2.04
C ARG A 6 18.23 3.81 -1.86
N LEU A 7 17.23 2.93 -2.00
CA LEU A 7 15.82 3.28 -1.75
C LEU A 7 15.62 3.72 -0.29
N GLU A 8 16.18 2.98 0.66
CA GLU A 8 16.09 3.34 2.08
C GLU A 8 16.74 4.70 2.37
N ARG A 9 17.89 4.99 1.77
CA ARG A 9 18.53 6.31 1.89
C ARG A 9 17.66 7.41 1.31
N PHE A 10 17.03 7.16 0.17
CA PHE A 10 16.11 8.10 -0.45
C PHE A 10 14.88 8.34 0.44
N ALA A 11 14.28 7.28 0.99
CA ALA A 11 13.18 7.39 1.95
C ALA A 11 13.57 8.25 3.17
N LYS A 12 14.77 8.07 3.71
CA LYS A 12 15.28 8.92 4.81
C LYS A 12 15.36 10.40 4.40
N MET A 13 15.83 10.69 3.19
CA MET A 13 15.88 12.07 2.68
C MET A 13 14.48 12.67 2.52
N LEU A 14 13.52 11.92 2.00
CA LEU A 14 12.12 12.34 1.92
C LEU A 14 11.54 12.60 3.32
N ALA A 15 11.78 11.71 4.26
CA ALA A 15 11.33 11.90 5.64
C ALA A 15 11.88 13.20 6.25
N GLU A 16 13.16 13.49 6.03
CA GLU A 16 13.80 14.73 6.50
C GLU A 16 13.17 15.97 5.86
N SER A 17 12.86 15.94 4.56
CA SER A 17 12.24 17.08 3.87
C SER A 17 10.85 17.44 4.42
N ALA A 18 10.16 16.48 5.01
CA ALA A 18 8.84 16.65 5.62
C ALA A 18 8.84 16.56 7.16
N ARG A 19 10.01 16.71 7.80
CA ARG A 19 10.16 16.53 9.26
C ARG A 19 9.21 17.38 10.10
N SER A 20 8.94 18.61 9.68
CA SER A 20 8.05 19.53 10.38
C SER A 20 6.58 19.40 10.02
N LYS A 21 6.26 18.64 8.97
CA LYS A 21 4.90 18.52 8.46
C LYS A 21 4.08 17.51 9.25
N THR A 22 2.81 17.83 9.41
CA THR A 22 1.80 16.96 10.00
C THR A 22 0.58 16.93 9.09
N TYR A 23 0.16 15.76 8.70
CA TYR A 23 -1.07 15.55 7.94
C TYR A 23 -2.10 14.92 8.84
N THR A 24 -3.26 15.54 9.01
CA THR A 24 -4.33 15.04 9.87
C THR A 24 -5.65 15.09 9.13
N VAL A 25 -6.43 14.02 9.26
CA VAL A 25 -7.83 13.98 8.82
C VAL A 25 -8.72 13.66 10.00
N ARG A 26 -9.78 14.42 10.14
CA ARG A 26 -10.84 14.23 11.13
C ARG A 26 -12.06 13.62 10.45
N PHE A 27 -12.56 12.53 10.99
CA PHE A 27 -13.74 11.80 10.51
C PHE A 27 -14.86 11.84 11.56
N TYR A 28 -16.11 11.67 11.11
CA TYR A 28 -17.19 11.33 12.03
C TYR A 28 -17.09 9.87 12.44
N SER A 29 -17.24 9.57 13.73
CA SER A 29 -17.10 8.21 14.27
C SER A 29 -18.21 7.24 13.84
N ASP A 30 -19.37 7.78 13.50
CA ASP A 30 -20.54 7.04 13.05
C ASP A 30 -20.68 6.95 11.52
N ASP A 31 -19.71 7.47 10.76
CA ASP A 31 -19.67 7.37 9.30
C ASP A 31 -19.22 5.99 8.83
N VAL A 32 -20.04 4.98 9.10
CA VAL A 32 -19.80 3.61 8.63
C VAL A 32 -20.08 3.42 7.14
N SER A 33 -20.82 4.33 6.51
CA SER A 33 -21.14 4.30 5.08
C SER A 33 -20.05 4.93 4.22
N GLY A 34 -19.22 5.81 4.79
CA GLY A 34 -18.24 6.62 4.07
C GLY A 34 -18.88 7.71 3.21
N ASP A 35 -20.10 8.12 3.56
CA ASP A 35 -20.84 9.17 2.83
C ASP A 35 -20.28 10.56 3.12
N TYR A 36 -19.58 10.71 4.24
CA TYR A 36 -18.97 11.97 4.62
C TYR A 36 -17.49 11.99 4.25
N THR A 37 -17.08 13.06 3.62
CA THR A 37 -15.66 13.35 3.43
C THR A 37 -15.08 13.88 4.74
N GLY A 38 -13.97 13.33 5.16
CA GLY A 38 -13.23 13.79 6.33
C GLY A 38 -12.76 15.23 6.14
N THR A 39 -12.45 15.89 7.24
CA THR A 39 -11.94 17.26 7.24
C THR A 39 -10.43 17.23 7.37
N PRO A 40 -9.66 17.76 6.40
CA PRO A 40 -8.22 17.90 6.53
C PRO A 40 -7.88 18.98 7.56
N LEU A 41 -6.82 18.74 8.30
CA LEU A 41 -6.28 19.64 9.32
C LEU A 41 -4.76 19.77 9.13
N ASP A 42 -4.15 20.68 9.89
CA ASP A 42 -2.71 20.94 9.89
C ASP A 42 -2.20 21.26 8.47
N ASP A 43 -1.01 20.78 8.12
CA ASP A 43 -0.41 21.02 6.80
C ASP A 43 -1.20 20.38 5.64
N LEU A 44 -2.11 19.45 5.93
CA LEU A 44 -2.97 18.84 4.91
C LEU A 44 -4.09 19.79 4.46
N ALA A 45 -4.51 20.71 5.32
CA ALA A 45 -5.55 21.70 4.99
C ALA A 45 -5.06 22.80 4.02
N ASP A 46 -3.76 22.90 3.79
CA ASP A 46 -3.14 23.92 2.96
C ASP A 46 -3.27 23.59 1.46
N GLY A 47 -4.47 23.86 0.92
CA GLY A 47 -4.73 23.80 -0.53
C GLY A 47 -4.84 22.40 -1.11
N ARG A 48 -4.95 21.35 -0.29
CA ARG A 48 -5.17 19.99 -0.76
C ARG A 48 -6.65 19.63 -0.77
N GLU A 49 -6.99 18.75 -1.67
CA GLU A 49 -8.32 18.16 -1.80
C GLU A 49 -8.23 16.63 -1.66
N ALA A 50 -9.35 16.01 -1.26
CA ALA A 50 -9.43 14.55 -1.26
C ALA A 50 -9.16 14.03 -2.68
N ALA A 51 -8.31 13.01 -2.80
CA ALA A 51 -8.10 12.36 -4.07
C ALA A 51 -9.43 11.81 -4.60
N PRO A 52 -9.75 12.01 -5.88
CA PRO A 52 -10.95 11.43 -6.45
C PRO A 52 -10.91 9.91 -6.38
N LEU A 53 -12.07 9.31 -6.42
CA LEU A 53 -12.14 7.87 -6.58
C LEU A 53 -11.52 7.49 -7.93
N LEU A 54 -10.64 6.52 -7.88
CA LEU A 54 -9.97 6.06 -9.07
C LEU A 54 -10.90 5.21 -9.89
N THR A 55 -11.19 5.72 -11.06
CA THR A 55 -11.79 4.95 -12.14
C THR A 55 -10.72 4.73 -13.22
N ASP A 56 -10.97 3.86 -14.19
CA ASP A 56 -10.07 3.67 -15.34
C ASP A 56 -9.79 4.98 -16.11
N THR A 57 -10.59 6.01 -15.87
CA THR A 57 -10.56 7.32 -16.55
C THR A 57 -10.17 8.49 -15.65
N SER A 58 -10.02 8.27 -14.35
CA SER A 58 -9.67 9.32 -13.40
C SER A 58 -8.25 9.09 -12.88
N PRO A 59 -7.24 9.71 -13.49
CA PRO A 59 -5.88 9.67 -12.94
C PRO A 59 -5.84 10.38 -11.58
N GLU A 60 -4.88 10.01 -10.78
CA GLU A 60 -4.59 10.70 -9.53
C GLU A 60 -4.27 12.18 -9.81
N THR A 61 -4.72 13.08 -8.95
CA THR A 61 -4.45 14.50 -9.09
C THR A 61 -2.99 14.81 -8.80
N ALA A 62 -2.49 15.93 -9.32
CA ALA A 62 -1.12 16.40 -9.06
C ALA A 62 -0.83 16.62 -7.56
N ASP A 63 -1.86 16.91 -6.77
CA ASP A 63 -1.74 17.13 -5.32
C ASP A 63 -1.31 15.88 -4.54
N TRP A 64 -1.54 14.71 -5.13
CA TRP A 64 -1.17 13.40 -4.59
C TRP A 64 -0.09 12.74 -5.43
N SER A 65 0.84 13.53 -5.93
CA SER A 65 1.94 13.07 -6.77
C SER A 65 2.87 12.12 -6.01
N GLU A 66 3.59 11.32 -6.78
CA GLU A 66 4.63 10.42 -6.28
C GLU A 66 5.80 11.16 -5.60
N GLU A 67 5.86 12.49 -5.71
CA GLU A 67 6.91 13.32 -5.11
C GLU A 67 6.57 13.77 -3.68
N ASP A 68 5.29 13.66 -3.26
CA ASP A 68 4.92 14.00 -1.88
C ASP A 68 5.42 12.91 -0.91
N PRO A 69 6.20 13.27 0.13
CA PRO A 69 6.74 12.30 1.07
C PRO A 69 5.70 11.39 1.73
N PHE A 70 4.49 11.87 1.96
CA PHE A 70 3.43 11.10 2.61
C PHE A 70 2.73 10.11 1.67
N THR A 71 2.82 10.33 0.37
CA THR A 71 2.18 9.50 -0.66
C THR A 71 3.17 8.92 -1.67
N TRP A 72 4.47 9.22 -1.46
CA TRP A 72 5.52 8.66 -2.31
C TRP A 72 5.53 7.14 -2.29
N TYR A 73 5.61 6.56 -3.45
CA TYR A 73 5.87 5.15 -3.64
C TYR A 73 6.64 4.89 -4.93
N ILE A 74 7.25 3.72 -5.02
CA ILE A 74 7.90 3.23 -6.23
C ILE A 74 7.71 1.72 -6.35
N ARG A 75 7.46 1.23 -7.55
CA ARG A 75 7.39 -0.20 -7.81
C ARG A 75 8.76 -0.77 -8.10
N ALA A 76 8.99 -1.99 -7.64
CA ALA A 76 10.23 -2.70 -7.92
C ALA A 76 9.99 -4.21 -7.97
N ASN A 77 10.77 -4.91 -8.78
CA ASN A 77 10.90 -6.37 -8.67
C ASN A 77 11.84 -6.67 -7.50
N ALA A 78 11.37 -7.43 -6.55
CA ALA A 78 12.16 -7.74 -5.36
C ALA A 78 11.89 -9.16 -4.85
N LEU A 79 12.83 -9.66 -4.06
CA LEU A 79 12.78 -10.96 -3.41
C LEU A 79 12.96 -10.76 -1.92
N SER A 80 12.11 -11.38 -1.11
CA SER A 80 12.21 -11.35 0.35
C SER A 80 13.46 -12.08 0.83
N LEU A 81 14.14 -11.53 1.83
CA LEU A 81 15.33 -12.09 2.46
C LEU A 81 15.05 -12.56 3.88
N GLU A 82 15.93 -13.40 4.41
CA GLU A 82 15.82 -13.98 5.75
C GLU A 82 15.84 -12.93 6.87
N ASP A 83 16.60 -11.87 6.67
CA ASP A 83 16.70 -10.75 7.64
C ASP A 83 15.49 -9.82 7.63
N GLY A 84 14.47 -10.16 6.84
CA GLY A 84 13.28 -9.34 6.68
C GLY A 84 13.50 -8.06 5.87
N THR A 85 14.59 -8.00 5.11
CA THR A 85 14.80 -6.98 4.07
C THR A 85 14.47 -7.53 2.68
N MET A 86 14.73 -6.75 1.64
CA MET A 86 14.44 -7.11 0.26
C MET A 86 15.67 -7.05 -0.62
N ASN A 87 15.84 -8.06 -1.47
CA ASN A 87 16.77 -7.98 -2.59
C ASN A 87 16.08 -7.34 -3.79
N VAL A 88 16.24 -6.05 -3.98
CA VAL A 88 15.67 -5.29 -5.10
C VAL A 88 16.48 -5.56 -6.36
N LEU A 89 15.83 -6.15 -7.36
CA LEU A 89 16.44 -6.54 -8.64
C LEU A 89 16.40 -5.38 -9.65
N ALA A 90 15.22 -4.78 -9.82
CA ALA A 90 15.01 -3.64 -10.71
C ALA A 90 13.91 -2.74 -10.16
N VAL A 91 14.08 -1.44 -10.32
CA VAL A 91 13.10 -0.41 -9.94
C VAL A 91 12.36 0.04 -11.20
N GLU A 92 11.13 0.45 -11.06
CA GLU A 92 10.32 1.00 -12.15
C GLU A 92 11.08 2.11 -12.90
N GLY A 93 11.10 2.02 -14.22
CA GLY A 93 11.89 2.90 -15.08
C GLY A 93 13.32 2.41 -15.36
N GLU A 94 13.83 1.41 -14.63
CA GLU A 94 15.15 0.81 -14.93
C GLU A 94 15.02 -0.32 -15.97
N THR A 95 16.10 -0.54 -16.72
CA THR A 95 16.23 -1.73 -17.58
C THR A 95 16.16 -2.99 -16.71
N GLY A 96 15.29 -3.92 -17.11
CA GLY A 96 15.07 -5.18 -16.39
C GLY A 96 13.92 -5.14 -15.40
N PHE A 97 13.24 -4.01 -15.23
CA PHE A 97 11.97 -3.97 -14.51
C PHE A 97 10.90 -4.74 -15.29
N ASP A 98 10.26 -5.69 -14.64
CA ASP A 98 9.27 -6.59 -15.21
C ASP A 98 7.94 -6.45 -14.46
N LEU A 99 7.01 -5.70 -15.04
CA LEU A 99 5.70 -5.47 -14.45
C LEU A 99 4.84 -6.74 -14.39
N SER A 100 5.13 -7.74 -15.23
CA SER A 100 4.39 -9.02 -15.24
C SER A 100 4.63 -9.88 -14.01
N GLY A 101 5.71 -9.63 -13.27
CA GLY A 101 6.09 -10.43 -12.12
C GLY A 101 6.65 -11.83 -12.45
N GLU A 102 6.95 -12.12 -13.72
CA GLU A 102 7.53 -13.41 -14.15
C GLU A 102 8.99 -13.57 -13.68
N THR A 103 9.74 -12.48 -13.67
CA THR A 103 11.14 -12.45 -13.19
C THR A 103 11.21 -12.49 -11.68
N ALA A 104 10.44 -11.62 -11.02
CA ALA A 104 10.29 -11.55 -9.57
C ALA A 104 9.00 -10.77 -9.24
N PRO A 105 8.40 -10.99 -8.07
CA PRO A 105 7.21 -10.26 -7.66
C PRO A 105 7.41 -8.75 -7.75
N VAL A 106 6.35 -8.04 -8.11
CA VAL A 106 6.32 -6.57 -8.10
C VAL A 106 5.81 -6.12 -6.74
N TYR A 107 6.62 -5.35 -6.04
CA TYR A 107 6.27 -4.71 -4.78
C TYR A 107 6.16 -3.20 -4.96
N CYS A 108 5.23 -2.58 -4.24
CA CYS A 108 5.25 -1.16 -3.96
C CYS A 108 6.10 -0.91 -2.71
N PHE A 109 7.10 -0.06 -2.84
CA PHE A 109 7.87 0.47 -1.72
C PHE A 109 7.41 1.89 -1.45
N ALA A 110 7.14 2.20 -0.20
CA ALA A 110 6.71 3.51 0.24
C ALA A 110 7.49 3.96 1.47
N LEU A 111 7.39 5.24 1.81
CA LEU A 111 7.94 5.75 3.06
C LEU A 111 7.14 5.19 4.24
N SER A 112 7.83 4.61 5.20
CA SER A 112 7.22 4.25 6.48
C SER A 112 6.84 5.52 7.24
N LEU A 113 5.56 5.68 7.51
CA LEU A 113 5.01 6.81 8.24
C LEU A 113 4.77 6.49 9.71
N MET A 114 4.78 7.53 10.52
CA MET A 114 4.33 7.46 11.91
C MET A 114 2.85 7.82 11.96
N LEU A 115 2.05 7.01 12.59
CA LEU A 115 0.61 7.19 12.76
C LEU A 115 0.29 7.51 14.21
N LYS A 116 -0.67 8.41 14.40
CA LYS A 116 -1.35 8.65 15.66
C LYS A 116 -2.84 8.66 15.41
N GLU A 117 -3.56 7.87 16.17
CA GLU A 117 -5.02 7.82 16.12
C GLU A 117 -5.58 8.19 17.48
N TRP A 118 -6.66 8.96 17.52
CA TRP A 118 -7.38 9.28 18.75
C TRP A 118 -8.83 9.63 18.45
N GLU A 119 -9.64 9.61 19.49
CA GLU A 119 -11.05 9.99 19.44
C GLU A 119 -11.27 11.21 20.33
N ASP A 120 -12.17 12.09 19.90
CA ASP A 120 -12.64 13.23 20.67
C ASP A 120 -14.12 13.49 20.35
N GLY A 121 -14.98 13.18 21.30
CA GLY A 121 -16.43 13.25 21.13
C GLY A 121 -16.94 12.35 19.99
N ALA A 122 -17.55 12.98 18.99
CA ALA A 122 -18.10 12.28 17.82
C ALA A 122 -17.08 12.14 16.66
N TYR A 123 -15.80 12.36 16.94
CA TYR A 123 -14.79 12.39 15.88
C TYR A 123 -13.67 11.38 16.12
N ILE A 124 -13.19 10.80 15.03
CA ILE A 124 -11.97 10.01 14.95
C ILE A 124 -10.93 10.83 14.18
N TYR A 125 -9.72 10.86 14.68
CA TYR A 125 -8.59 11.54 14.03
C TYR A 125 -7.55 10.53 13.64
N ASN A 126 -7.09 10.60 12.39
CA ASN A 126 -5.88 9.95 11.93
C ASN A 126 -4.87 11.02 11.55
N SER A 127 -3.67 10.91 12.06
CA SER A 127 -2.62 11.89 11.83
C SER A 127 -1.29 11.20 11.52
N TRP A 128 -0.58 11.73 10.53
CA TRP A 128 0.65 11.16 10.00
C TRP A 128 1.80 12.14 10.11
N ARG A 129 2.95 11.61 10.47
CA ARG A 129 4.26 12.29 10.45
C ARG A 129 5.34 11.38 9.88
N THR A 130 6.46 11.98 9.53
CA THR A 130 7.64 11.23 9.07
C THR A 130 8.57 10.82 10.21
N PHE A 131 8.40 11.35 11.42
CA PHE A 131 9.20 11.05 12.61
C PHE A 131 8.31 10.77 13.82
N SER A 132 8.79 9.90 14.70
CA SER A 132 8.14 9.57 15.98
C SER A 132 8.22 10.73 16.99
N GLY A 133 7.44 10.62 18.05
CA GLY A 133 7.34 11.61 19.13
C GLY A 133 5.95 12.23 19.21
N GLY A 134 5.56 12.69 20.38
CA GLY A 134 4.22 13.25 20.60
C GLY A 134 3.07 12.26 20.44
N GLY A 135 3.35 10.96 20.63
CA GLY A 135 2.37 9.87 20.47
C GLY A 135 2.25 9.32 19.05
N TYR A 136 3.16 9.70 18.14
CA TYR A 136 3.26 9.12 16.81
C TYR A 136 4.18 7.90 16.85
N GLU A 137 3.66 6.76 16.42
CA GLU A 137 4.34 5.46 16.45
C GLU A 137 4.42 4.87 15.04
N PRO A 138 5.44 4.04 14.74
CA PRO A 138 5.49 3.33 13.48
C PRO A 138 4.35 2.33 13.40
N MET A 139 3.82 2.11 12.22
CA MET A 139 2.86 1.04 12.00
C MET A 139 3.52 -0.33 12.26
N ALA A 140 2.74 -1.32 12.68
CA ALA A 140 3.27 -2.61 13.13
C ALA A 140 4.15 -3.31 12.07
N GLY A 141 3.80 -3.19 10.78
CA GLY A 141 4.60 -3.73 9.67
C GLY A 141 5.94 -3.02 9.44
N ASP A 142 6.10 -1.82 10.02
CA ASP A 142 7.27 -0.97 9.84
C ASP A 142 8.29 -1.08 10.98
N VAL A 143 8.08 -2.04 11.87
CA VAL A 143 9.02 -2.34 12.96
C VAL A 143 9.82 -3.58 12.61
N ALA A 144 11.13 -3.46 12.61
CA ALA A 144 12.02 -4.59 12.39
C ALA A 144 12.08 -5.52 13.63
N PRO A 145 12.57 -6.77 13.50
CA PRO A 145 12.67 -7.70 14.61
C PRO A 145 13.49 -7.18 15.80
N ASP A 146 14.48 -6.33 15.56
CA ASP A 146 15.29 -5.65 16.58
C ASP A 146 14.60 -4.44 17.22
N LYS A 147 13.32 -4.22 16.91
CA LYS A 147 12.47 -3.08 17.31
C LYS A 147 12.89 -1.73 16.73
N SER A 148 13.85 -1.69 15.84
CA SER A 148 14.14 -0.47 15.09
C SER A 148 13.05 -0.18 14.05
N ARG A 149 12.90 1.10 13.70
CA ARG A 149 12.03 1.50 12.61
C ARG A 149 12.64 1.09 11.28
N ARG A 150 11.83 0.52 10.40
CA ARG A 150 12.11 0.48 8.97
C ARG A 150 11.78 1.83 8.36
N TRP A 151 12.56 2.27 7.38
CA TRP A 151 12.31 3.52 6.66
C TRP A 151 11.47 3.32 5.41
N LEU A 152 11.43 2.07 4.95
CA LEU A 152 10.60 1.62 3.84
C LEU A 152 9.59 0.61 4.38
N THR A 153 8.35 0.79 3.98
CA THR A 153 7.35 -0.25 3.97
C THR A 153 7.21 -0.80 2.57
N TRP A 154 6.74 -2.03 2.43
CA TRP A 154 6.46 -2.62 1.12
C TRP A 154 5.31 -3.61 1.21
N HIS A 155 4.58 -3.71 0.13
CA HIS A 155 3.49 -4.64 -0.04
C HIS A 155 3.40 -5.07 -1.50
N PRO A 156 2.79 -6.22 -1.82
CA PRO A 156 2.59 -6.64 -3.20
C PRO A 156 1.81 -5.58 -3.99
N ALA A 157 2.29 -5.22 -5.18
CA ALA A 157 1.64 -4.23 -6.03
C ALA A 157 0.35 -4.76 -6.69
N PHE A 158 0.21 -6.08 -6.78
CA PHE A 158 -0.91 -6.77 -7.41
C PHE A 158 -1.34 -7.97 -6.58
N TYR A 159 -2.58 -8.41 -6.76
CA TYR A 159 -3.04 -9.67 -6.17
C TYR A 159 -2.21 -10.85 -6.66
N GLY A 160 -2.05 -11.84 -5.78
CA GLY A 160 -1.30 -13.04 -6.10
C GLY A 160 -1.92 -13.79 -7.29
N GLY A 161 -1.19 -13.81 -8.38
CA GLY A 161 -1.48 -14.62 -9.55
C GLY A 161 -0.44 -15.75 -9.70
N LYS A 162 -0.69 -16.69 -10.60
CA LYS A 162 0.22 -17.80 -10.86
C LYS A 162 1.14 -17.43 -12.04
N ASN A 163 2.45 -17.43 -11.81
CA ASN A 163 3.42 -17.25 -12.89
C ASN A 163 3.63 -18.52 -13.72
N SER A 164 4.37 -18.43 -14.81
CA SER A 164 4.67 -19.54 -15.72
C SER A 164 5.39 -20.71 -15.03
N LYS A 165 6.11 -20.45 -13.94
CA LYS A 165 6.83 -21.45 -13.14
C LYS A 165 5.96 -22.11 -12.06
N GLY A 166 4.70 -21.71 -11.96
CA GLY A 166 3.72 -22.25 -11.02
C GLY A 166 3.86 -21.75 -9.59
N GLY A 167 4.63 -20.68 -9.37
CA GLY A 167 4.68 -19.93 -8.12
C GLY A 167 3.61 -18.86 -8.07
N MET A 168 3.20 -18.46 -6.87
CA MET A 168 2.33 -17.30 -6.69
C MET A 168 3.18 -16.04 -6.62
N THR A 169 2.88 -15.08 -7.49
CA THR A 169 3.63 -13.83 -7.64
C THR A 169 2.68 -12.64 -7.71
N SER A 170 3.19 -11.45 -7.42
CA SER A 170 2.53 -10.18 -7.69
C SER A 170 2.97 -9.68 -9.07
N GLY A 171 2.04 -9.57 -10.01
CA GLY A 171 2.33 -9.13 -11.37
C GLY A 171 1.11 -8.62 -12.10
N ALA A 172 1.31 -7.60 -12.94
CA ALA A 172 0.24 -7.05 -13.77
C ALA A 172 -0.27 -8.06 -14.79
N GLY A 173 -1.59 -8.07 -14.98
CA GLY A 173 -2.22 -8.94 -15.97
C GLY A 173 -2.37 -10.39 -15.56
N LEU A 174 -1.82 -10.80 -14.42
CA LEU A 174 -2.03 -12.15 -13.91
C LEU A 174 -3.43 -12.26 -13.31
N PRO A 175 -4.19 -13.33 -13.67
CA PRO A 175 -5.46 -13.59 -13.00
C PRO A 175 -5.22 -13.85 -11.50
N PRO A 176 -5.98 -13.22 -10.62
CA PRO A 176 -5.89 -13.54 -9.19
C PRO A 176 -6.26 -15.00 -8.97
N MET A 177 -5.60 -15.64 -8.03
CA MET A 177 -5.86 -17.04 -7.69
C MET A 177 -7.13 -17.14 -6.84
N PRO A 178 -8.27 -17.55 -7.41
CA PRO A 178 -9.50 -17.72 -6.65
C PRO A 178 -9.45 -19.03 -5.86
N TRP A 179 -10.24 -19.12 -4.80
CA TRP A 179 -10.51 -20.37 -4.09
C TRP A 179 -9.30 -21.05 -3.44
N THR A 180 -8.24 -20.29 -3.22
CA THR A 180 -7.01 -20.83 -2.65
C THR A 180 -6.97 -20.56 -1.17
N SER A 181 -6.99 -21.62 -0.36
CA SER A 181 -6.81 -21.47 1.10
C SER A 181 -5.40 -20.96 1.42
N ALA A 182 -5.23 -20.32 2.56
CA ALA A 182 -3.91 -19.87 3.01
C ALA A 182 -2.88 -21.01 3.03
N ASN A 183 -3.30 -22.20 3.49
CA ASN A 183 -2.44 -23.39 3.52
C ASN A 183 -1.98 -23.85 2.12
N ALA A 184 -2.76 -23.59 1.08
CA ALA A 184 -2.39 -23.91 -0.29
C ALA A 184 -1.59 -22.77 -0.95
N ALA A 185 -1.87 -21.52 -0.59
CA ALA A 185 -1.23 -20.34 -1.17
C ALA A 185 0.20 -20.12 -0.65
N ILE A 186 0.44 -20.31 0.65
CA ILE A 186 1.76 -20.12 1.26
C ILE A 186 2.87 -20.95 0.57
N PRO A 187 2.70 -22.27 0.31
CA PRO A 187 3.70 -23.03 -0.43
C PRO A 187 3.94 -22.53 -1.85
N LEU A 188 2.94 -21.91 -2.50
CA LEU A 188 3.09 -21.34 -3.83
C LEU A 188 3.87 -20.03 -3.81
N ALA A 189 3.62 -19.15 -2.83
CA ALA A 189 4.42 -17.95 -2.61
C ALA A 189 5.89 -18.32 -2.34
N ARG A 190 6.12 -19.30 -1.47
CA ARG A 190 7.46 -19.80 -1.11
C ARG A 190 8.23 -20.50 -2.23
N LYS A 191 7.60 -20.75 -3.38
CA LYS A 191 8.34 -21.15 -4.58
C LYS A 191 9.18 -20.03 -5.19
N ILE A 192 8.85 -18.78 -4.90
CA ILE A 192 9.63 -17.61 -5.36
C ILE A 192 10.82 -17.41 -4.44
N THR A 193 10.57 -17.20 -3.14
CA THR A 193 11.58 -17.28 -2.09
C THR A 193 11.02 -18.00 -0.87
N ALA A 194 11.88 -18.62 -0.06
CA ALA A 194 11.47 -19.29 1.17
C ALA A 194 10.85 -18.33 2.20
N TYR A 195 11.07 -17.02 2.04
CA TYR A 195 10.67 -15.96 2.97
C TYR A 195 9.43 -15.20 2.52
N ASP A 196 8.88 -15.51 1.33
CA ASP A 196 7.62 -14.92 0.89
C ASP A 196 6.45 -15.42 1.74
N ALA A 197 5.55 -14.51 2.02
CA ALA A 197 4.34 -14.75 2.78
C ALA A 197 3.11 -14.20 2.03
N LEU A 198 1.95 -14.46 2.59
CA LEU A 198 0.73 -13.83 2.13
C LEU A 198 0.62 -12.43 2.75
N TRP A 199 -0.24 -11.63 2.15
CA TRP A 199 -0.72 -10.37 2.72
C TRP A 199 -1.18 -10.57 4.16
N THR A 200 -0.71 -9.71 5.05
CA THR A 200 -0.98 -9.76 6.48
C THR A 200 -1.95 -8.66 6.91
N ASP A 201 -2.41 -8.73 8.14
CA ASP A 201 -3.21 -7.65 8.72
C ASP A 201 -2.43 -6.32 8.77
N CYS A 202 -1.11 -6.38 8.99
CA CYS A 202 -0.25 -5.19 8.96
C CYS A 202 -0.25 -4.51 7.58
N ASP A 203 -0.22 -5.29 6.50
CA ASP A 203 -0.32 -4.76 5.13
C ASP A 203 -1.69 -4.10 4.91
N GLN A 204 -2.76 -4.73 5.42
CA GLN A 204 -4.11 -4.19 5.34
C GLN A 204 -4.24 -2.87 6.09
N GLN A 205 -3.69 -2.77 7.28
CA GLN A 205 -3.71 -1.55 8.08
C GLN A 205 -2.95 -0.41 7.38
N TYR A 206 -1.81 -0.71 6.76
CA TYR A 206 -1.06 0.28 5.98
C TYR A 206 -1.90 0.82 4.81
N VAL A 207 -2.50 -0.05 4.03
CA VAL A 207 -3.33 0.35 2.88
C VAL A 207 -4.54 1.17 3.32
N LEU A 208 -5.19 0.78 4.42
CA LEU A 208 -6.29 1.56 4.99
C LEU A 208 -5.83 2.94 5.47
N ALA A 209 -4.67 3.03 6.10
CA ALA A 209 -4.12 4.32 6.52
C ALA A 209 -3.83 5.23 5.31
N GLN A 210 -3.24 4.70 4.24
CA GLN A 210 -3.02 5.44 2.99
C GLN A 210 -4.34 5.83 2.33
N TRP A 211 -5.33 4.97 2.35
CA TRP A 211 -6.66 5.25 1.85
C TRP A 211 -7.30 6.44 2.59
N ARG A 212 -7.28 6.42 3.91
CA ARG A 212 -7.81 7.49 4.76
C ARG A 212 -7.09 8.82 4.52
N LEU A 213 -5.77 8.77 4.36
CA LEU A 213 -4.96 9.95 4.09
C LEU A 213 -5.30 10.58 2.73
N ARG A 214 -5.48 9.79 1.69
CA ARG A 214 -5.69 10.28 0.32
C ARG A 214 -7.13 10.66 0.04
N HIS A 215 -8.06 9.84 0.44
CA HIS A 215 -9.48 9.96 0.06
C HIS A 215 -10.36 10.57 1.15
N TRP A 216 -9.81 10.81 2.32
CA TRP A 216 -10.49 11.39 3.48
C TRP A 216 -11.81 10.66 3.80
N THR A 217 -11.79 9.36 3.79
CA THR A 217 -12.93 8.52 4.12
C THR A 217 -12.51 7.30 4.94
N LEU A 218 -13.36 6.89 5.88
CA LEU A 218 -13.16 5.68 6.70
C LEU A 218 -13.54 4.41 5.95
N SER A 219 -14.46 4.51 4.99
CA SER A 219 -15.02 3.38 4.27
C SER A 219 -14.66 3.41 2.79
N ASN A 220 -14.41 2.25 2.23
CA ASN A 220 -14.32 2.04 0.79
C ASN A 220 -15.64 1.52 0.18
N SER A 221 -16.69 1.37 1.00
CA SER A 221 -18.00 0.88 0.57
C SER A 221 -18.63 1.79 -0.48
N GLY A 222 -19.06 1.22 -1.59
CA GLY A 222 -19.62 1.97 -2.71
C GLY A 222 -18.64 2.87 -3.47
N LYS A 223 -17.36 2.87 -3.07
CA LYS A 223 -16.31 3.73 -3.65
C LYS A 223 -15.27 2.94 -4.43
N LEU A 224 -14.95 1.74 -3.98
CA LEU A 224 -14.19 0.76 -4.73
C LEU A 224 -15.04 -0.49 -4.89
N GLU A 225 -15.49 -0.72 -6.08
CA GLU A 225 -16.11 -1.98 -6.41
C GLU A 225 -15.02 -3.03 -6.59
N GLY A 226 -14.67 -3.69 -5.51
CA GLY A 226 -13.78 -4.84 -5.52
C GLY A 226 -14.45 -6.00 -4.82
N CYS A 227 -14.50 -7.14 -5.45
CA CYS A 227 -14.96 -8.35 -4.80
C CYS A 227 -13.76 -9.17 -4.35
N THR A 228 -13.41 -9.04 -3.09
CA THR A 228 -12.56 -10.03 -2.41
C THR A 228 -13.42 -11.15 -1.82
N ALA A 229 -14.74 -10.95 -1.74
CA ALA A 229 -15.67 -11.91 -1.24
C ALA A 229 -16.17 -12.79 -2.36
N TYR A 230 -16.33 -13.96 -2.00
CA TYR A 230 -16.89 -15.08 -2.62
C TYR A 230 -18.39 -14.97 -2.88
N TYR A 231 -18.75 -14.94 -4.15
CA TYR A 231 -20.10 -15.28 -4.57
C TYR A 231 -20.01 -16.30 -5.71
N SER A 232 -20.69 -17.43 -5.54
CA SER A 232 -20.70 -18.53 -6.52
C SER A 232 -21.27 -18.14 -7.89
N GLN A 233 -21.89 -16.99 -7.99
CA GLN A 233 -22.48 -16.45 -9.21
C GLN A 233 -21.58 -15.51 -10.01
N TYR A 234 -20.40 -15.13 -9.48
CA TYR A 234 -19.46 -14.35 -10.26
C TYR A 234 -18.66 -15.25 -11.18
N THR A 235 -18.64 -14.92 -12.45
CA THR A 235 -17.72 -15.54 -13.37
C THR A 235 -16.29 -15.10 -13.07
N LEU A 236 -15.34 -15.98 -13.30
CA LEU A 236 -13.92 -15.66 -13.09
C LEU A 236 -13.51 -14.37 -13.84
N ALA A 237 -14.03 -14.18 -15.06
CA ALA A 237 -13.76 -12.99 -15.86
C ALA A 237 -14.28 -11.68 -15.21
N ALA A 238 -15.44 -11.70 -14.58
CA ALA A 238 -15.97 -10.53 -13.87
C ALA A 238 -15.17 -10.23 -12.61
N ALA A 239 -14.79 -11.26 -11.85
CA ALA A 239 -13.92 -11.12 -10.69
C ALA A 239 -12.54 -10.60 -11.10
N GLU A 240 -11.94 -11.13 -12.16
CA GLU A 240 -10.68 -10.65 -12.70
C GLU A 240 -10.74 -9.18 -13.12
N THR A 241 -11.82 -8.76 -13.76
CA THR A 241 -11.98 -7.38 -14.20
C THR A 241 -12.11 -6.43 -13.03
N SER A 242 -12.92 -6.77 -12.03
CA SER A 242 -13.08 -5.97 -10.82
C SER A 242 -11.76 -5.85 -10.05
N VAL A 243 -11.09 -6.97 -9.86
CA VAL A 243 -9.81 -7.00 -9.16
C VAL A 243 -8.73 -6.24 -9.93
N LYS A 244 -8.67 -6.37 -11.24
CA LYS A 244 -7.73 -5.60 -12.08
C LYS A 244 -7.97 -4.10 -11.97
N ARG A 245 -9.21 -3.65 -11.91
CA ARG A 245 -9.54 -2.23 -11.70
C ARG A 245 -8.98 -1.71 -10.39
N VAL A 246 -9.20 -2.46 -9.32
CA VAL A 246 -8.72 -2.06 -8.00
C VAL A 246 -7.19 -1.99 -7.96
N LEU A 247 -6.50 -2.82 -8.74
CA LEU A 247 -5.05 -2.99 -8.62
C LEU A 247 -4.22 -2.32 -9.70
N VAL A 248 -4.82 -2.01 -10.81
CA VAL A 248 -4.11 -1.38 -11.95
C VAL A 248 -4.16 0.14 -11.87
N THR A 249 -5.02 0.68 -11.06
CA THR A 249 -4.99 2.12 -10.84
C THR A 249 -3.75 2.47 -10.06
N LYS A 250 -3.02 3.44 -10.54
CA LYS A 250 -1.71 3.88 -10.05
C LYS A 250 -1.73 4.26 -8.56
N ALA A 251 -2.87 4.58 -8.07
CA ALA A 251 -3.11 4.97 -6.69
C ALA A 251 -3.30 3.83 -5.72
N GLN A 252 -3.03 2.68 -6.13
CA GLN A 252 -3.11 1.57 -5.23
C GLN A 252 -1.84 1.22 -4.58
N GLY A 253 -0.86 1.96 -4.89
CA GLY A 253 0.36 1.88 -4.13
C GLY A 253 0.21 2.61 -2.84
#